data_e26b5eee85f3f063c14550eb406b8fad
#
_entry.id   e26b5eee85f3f063c14550eb406b8fad
#
_cell.length_a   1.000
_cell.length_b   1.000
_cell.length_c   1.000
_cell.angle_alpha   90.00
_cell.angle_beta   90.00
_cell.angle_gamma   90.00
#
_symmetry.space_group_name_H-M   'P 1'
#
loop_
_entity.id
_entity.type
_entity.pdbx_description
1 polymer ?
#
loop_
_entity_poly.entity_id
_entity_poly.type
_entity_poly.pdbx_seq_one_letter_code
_entity_poly.pdbx_strand_id
1 'polypeptide(L)'
;DFYNRFAETIMKSTGNHLEQVMENIKRFFVRISPKISFSPEPNSEFSVSLGITPKDYSPEEILNLPERIAKEQGVRLVVCIDEFQQIGEFTDSLTIQKRLRGVWQHHQNVSYCFFGSKKHLMENIFQSRRMPFYQFGEMLHLKCIPTEYWVPFICSRFEKYGKKITEEYAGRICQVVKNYSSYVQQLAWNVMAETEKEVNEENFEEGLKALLEQNSSLFIQQTEGLTTYQLNFIRLLCKGIHSGFTTQTV
;
A
#
# COMPACT_ATOMS: atom_id res chain seq x y z
N ASP A 1 14.76 -14.28 1.82
CA ASP A 1 14.14 -13.54 2.90
C ASP A 1 12.62 -13.40 2.81
N PHE A 2 12.04 -13.29 1.60
CA PHE A 2 10.56 -13.24 1.41
C PHE A 2 9.84 -14.41 2.07
N TYR A 3 10.30 -15.63 1.90
CA TYR A 3 9.64 -16.83 2.44
C TYR A 3 9.63 -16.83 3.97
N ASN A 4 10.73 -16.41 4.61
CA ASN A 4 10.80 -16.33 6.07
C ASN A 4 9.79 -15.32 6.61
N ARG A 5 9.76 -14.10 6.07
CA ARG A 5 8.82 -13.08 6.47
C ARG A 5 7.37 -13.49 6.21
N PHE A 6 7.11 -14.15 5.08
CA PHE A 6 5.78 -14.67 4.77
C PHE A 6 5.33 -15.70 5.82
N ALA A 7 6.19 -16.69 6.14
CA ALA A 7 5.91 -17.69 7.16
C ALA A 7 5.68 -17.07 8.54
N GLU A 8 6.57 -16.17 8.96
CA GLU A 8 6.48 -15.47 10.24
C GLU A 8 5.16 -14.68 10.36
N THR A 9 4.79 -13.93 9.33
CA THR A 9 3.55 -13.16 9.32
C THR A 9 2.31 -14.05 9.44
N ILE A 10 2.27 -15.14 8.66
CA ILE A 10 1.16 -16.09 8.70
C ILE A 10 1.06 -16.74 10.09
N MET A 11 2.18 -17.21 10.64
CA MET A 11 2.21 -17.84 11.96
C MET A 11 1.80 -16.86 13.07
N LYS A 12 2.30 -15.62 13.04
CA LYS A 12 1.96 -14.58 14.01
C LYS A 12 0.48 -14.23 13.97
N SER A 13 -0.08 -14.03 12.77
CA SER A 13 -1.48 -13.65 12.61
C SER A 13 -2.47 -14.75 12.98
N THR A 14 -2.08 -16.02 12.86
CA THR A 14 -2.93 -17.17 13.14
C THR A 14 -2.70 -17.76 14.53
N GLY A 15 -1.55 -17.46 15.15
CA GLY A 15 -1.16 -17.96 16.47
C GLY A 15 -1.91 -17.30 17.63
N ASN A 16 -2.41 -16.09 17.48
CA ASN A 16 -3.08 -15.33 18.55
C ASN A 16 -4.41 -15.97 19.02
N HIS A 17 -5.03 -16.84 18.23
CA HIS A 17 -6.18 -17.64 18.66
C HIS A 17 -5.81 -18.90 19.46
N LEU A 18 -4.51 -19.19 19.60
CA LEU A 18 -3.96 -20.38 20.26
C LEU A 18 -3.26 -20.03 21.60
N GLU A 19 -3.56 -18.90 22.18
CA GLU A 19 -2.87 -18.27 23.31
C GLU A 19 -2.70 -19.10 24.60
N GLN A 20 -3.14 -20.33 24.62
CA GLN A 20 -3.06 -21.08 25.89
C GLN A 20 -1.79 -21.88 26.13
N VAL A 21 -0.96 -22.21 25.15
CA VAL A 21 0.38 -22.83 25.45
C VAL A 21 1.30 -22.78 24.22
N MET A 22 2.47 -22.15 24.33
CA MET A 22 3.52 -22.10 23.29
C MET A 22 3.90 -23.47 22.72
N GLU A 23 3.88 -24.53 23.54
CA GLU A 23 4.11 -25.89 23.09
C GLU A 23 3.03 -26.41 22.14
N ASN A 24 1.77 -26.03 22.32
CA ASN A 24 0.68 -26.44 21.45
C ASN A 24 0.78 -25.78 20.09
N ILE A 25 1.22 -24.51 20.02
CA ILE A 25 1.46 -23.80 18.76
C ILE A 25 2.57 -24.49 17.96
N LYS A 26 3.68 -24.81 18.63
CA LYS A 26 4.80 -25.52 17.99
C LYS A 26 4.39 -26.91 17.49
N ARG A 27 3.67 -27.68 18.31
CA ARG A 27 3.13 -29.00 17.91
C ARG A 27 2.13 -28.88 16.76
N PHE A 28 1.28 -27.84 16.76
CA PHE A 28 0.36 -27.56 15.69
C PHE A 28 1.10 -27.32 14.37
N PHE A 29 2.10 -26.43 14.32
CA PHE A 29 2.84 -26.16 13.10
C PHE A 29 3.68 -27.34 12.63
N VAL A 30 4.32 -28.10 13.52
CA VAL A 30 5.02 -29.33 13.17
C VAL A 30 4.06 -30.37 12.56
N ARG A 31 2.82 -30.47 13.07
CA ARG A 31 1.81 -31.40 12.54
C ARG A 31 1.36 -31.03 11.14
N ILE A 32 1.08 -29.74 10.88
CA ILE A 32 0.57 -29.28 9.56
C ILE A 32 1.68 -29.10 8.52
N SER A 33 2.92 -28.94 8.95
CA SER A 33 4.07 -28.74 8.07
C SER A 33 5.30 -29.45 8.62
N PRO A 34 5.31 -30.79 8.60
CA PRO A 34 6.39 -31.58 9.23
C PRO A 34 7.77 -31.42 8.58
N LYS A 35 7.82 -30.88 7.38
CA LYS A 35 9.06 -30.58 6.64
C LYS A 35 9.67 -29.22 7.01
N ILE A 36 8.98 -28.42 7.82
CA ILE A 36 9.49 -27.15 8.31
C ILE A 36 10.09 -27.40 9.68
N SER A 37 11.40 -27.21 9.83
CA SER A 37 12.05 -27.22 11.13
C SER A 37 12.07 -25.83 11.74
N PHE A 38 11.93 -25.78 13.05
CA PHE A 38 11.90 -24.55 13.83
C PHE A 38 13.06 -24.53 14.82
N SER A 39 13.78 -23.43 14.89
CA SER A 39 14.82 -23.22 15.90
C SER A 39 14.60 -21.88 16.62
N PRO A 40 14.95 -21.78 17.90
CA PRO A 40 14.97 -20.51 18.59
C PRO A 40 16.11 -19.65 18.03
N GLU A 41 15.78 -18.53 17.42
CA GLU A 41 16.74 -17.50 17.04
C GLU A 41 16.44 -16.21 17.80
N PRO A 42 17.41 -15.61 18.50
CA PRO A 42 17.17 -14.50 19.41
C PRO A 42 16.94 -13.15 18.72
N ASN A 43 17.03 -13.07 17.40
CA ASN A 43 17.13 -11.78 16.69
C ASN A 43 15.89 -11.37 15.85
N SER A 44 14.77 -12.11 15.87
CA SER A 44 13.52 -11.68 15.25
C SER A 44 12.45 -11.35 16.30
N GLU A 45 11.59 -10.38 16.02
CA GLU A 45 10.45 -10.07 16.91
C GLU A 45 9.56 -11.30 17.12
N PHE A 46 9.47 -12.17 16.12
CA PHE A 46 8.73 -13.42 16.19
C PHE A 46 9.41 -14.43 17.13
N SER A 47 10.74 -14.55 17.07
CA SER A 47 11.53 -15.39 18.00
C SER A 47 11.39 -14.91 19.43
N VAL A 48 11.34 -13.60 19.66
CA VAL A 48 11.14 -13.02 20.98
C VAL A 48 9.74 -13.33 21.52
N SER A 49 8.72 -13.36 20.65
CA SER A 49 7.34 -13.61 21.10
C SER A 49 6.96 -15.10 21.14
N LEU A 50 7.45 -15.93 20.20
CA LEU A 50 7.11 -17.34 20.10
C LEU A 50 8.33 -18.29 20.20
N GLY A 51 9.55 -17.77 20.13
CA GLY A 51 10.80 -18.54 20.26
C GLY A 51 11.07 -19.50 19.09
N ILE A 52 10.46 -19.30 17.93
CA ILE A 52 10.57 -20.20 16.77
C ILE A 52 10.69 -19.46 15.45
N THR A 53 11.62 -19.89 14.59
CA THR A 53 11.79 -19.44 13.21
C THR A 53 11.88 -20.64 12.27
N PRO A 54 11.36 -20.56 11.04
CA PRO A 54 11.58 -21.58 10.03
C PRO A 54 13.09 -21.67 9.71
N LYS A 55 13.69 -22.85 9.86
CA LYS A 55 15.12 -23.06 9.61
C LYS A 55 15.38 -23.79 8.29
N ASP A 56 14.73 -24.95 8.13
CA ASP A 56 14.82 -25.76 6.93
C ASP A 56 13.44 -25.95 6.33
N TYR A 57 13.27 -25.52 5.08
CA TYR A 57 11.97 -25.59 4.39
C TYR A 57 12.17 -25.64 2.87
N SER A 58 11.21 -26.23 2.17
CA SER A 58 11.02 -25.93 0.76
C SER A 58 10.15 -24.69 0.58
N PRO A 59 10.40 -23.85 -0.43
CA PRO A 59 9.54 -22.70 -0.70
C PRO A 59 8.06 -23.08 -0.83
N GLU A 60 7.76 -24.23 -1.40
CA GLU A 60 6.40 -24.74 -1.59
C GLU A 60 5.71 -25.05 -0.25
N GLU A 61 6.44 -25.56 0.75
CA GLU A 61 5.89 -25.81 2.09
C GLU A 61 5.49 -24.49 2.77
N ILE A 62 6.33 -23.46 2.67
CA ILE A 62 6.04 -22.14 3.20
C ILE A 62 4.81 -21.53 2.50
N LEU A 63 4.75 -21.61 1.17
CA LEU A 63 3.64 -21.06 0.41
C LEU A 63 2.30 -21.77 0.66
N ASN A 64 2.33 -23.07 1.00
CA ASN A 64 1.15 -23.85 1.37
C ASN A 64 0.71 -23.65 2.82
N LEU A 65 1.52 -23.02 3.67
CA LEU A 65 1.22 -22.83 5.09
C LEU A 65 -0.15 -22.21 5.37
N PRO A 66 -0.58 -21.11 4.70
CA PRO A 66 -1.88 -20.51 4.93
C PRO A 66 -3.03 -21.47 4.66
N GLU A 67 -2.97 -22.23 3.58
CA GLU A 67 -4.02 -23.19 3.21
C GLU A 67 -4.14 -24.35 4.21
N ARG A 68 -2.99 -24.85 4.71
CA ARG A 68 -2.97 -25.90 5.73
C ARG A 68 -3.55 -25.41 7.05
N ILE A 69 -3.18 -24.20 7.47
CA ILE A 69 -3.75 -23.58 8.68
C ILE A 69 -5.26 -23.38 8.52
N ALA A 70 -5.69 -22.82 7.40
CA ALA A 70 -7.09 -22.57 7.11
C ALA A 70 -7.93 -23.84 7.18
N LYS A 71 -7.43 -24.94 6.57
CA LYS A 71 -8.09 -26.28 6.62
C LYS A 71 -8.14 -26.84 8.02
N GLU A 72 -7.04 -26.79 8.75
CA GLU A 72 -6.95 -27.35 10.09
C GLU A 72 -7.84 -26.63 11.09
N GLN A 73 -7.94 -25.30 10.97
CA GLN A 73 -8.79 -24.48 11.84
C GLN A 73 -10.22 -24.34 11.35
N GLY A 74 -10.55 -24.82 10.15
CA GLY A 74 -11.88 -24.68 9.57
C GLY A 74 -12.26 -23.22 9.25
N VAL A 75 -11.29 -22.37 8.94
CA VAL A 75 -11.48 -20.94 8.68
C VAL A 75 -11.10 -20.57 7.24
N ARG A 76 -11.54 -19.40 6.79
CA ARG A 76 -11.03 -18.77 5.58
C ARG A 76 -10.00 -17.70 5.95
N LEU A 77 -8.90 -17.68 5.23
CA LEU A 77 -7.85 -16.68 5.41
C LEU A 77 -7.82 -15.71 4.22
N VAL A 78 -7.49 -14.46 4.51
CA VAL A 78 -7.17 -13.47 3.48
C VAL A 78 -5.71 -13.06 3.67
N VAL A 79 -4.90 -13.30 2.65
CA VAL A 79 -3.49 -12.90 2.62
C VAL A 79 -3.36 -11.65 1.81
N CYS A 80 -3.02 -10.55 2.48
CA CYS A 80 -2.80 -9.24 1.88
C CYS A 80 -1.31 -9.00 1.67
N ILE A 81 -0.89 -8.65 0.44
CA ILE A 81 0.51 -8.35 0.13
C ILE A 81 0.58 -6.94 -0.47
N ASP A 82 1.22 -6.05 0.28
CA ASP A 82 1.45 -4.66 -0.12
C ASP A 82 2.65 -4.55 -1.06
N GLU A 83 2.63 -3.52 -1.91
CA GLU A 83 3.65 -3.20 -2.91
C GLU A 83 4.04 -4.43 -3.76
N PHE A 84 3.05 -5.25 -4.13
CA PHE A 84 3.27 -6.52 -4.83
C PHE A 84 4.07 -6.38 -6.12
N GLN A 85 4.04 -5.22 -6.78
CA GLN A 85 4.84 -4.98 -7.98
C GLN A 85 6.35 -5.10 -7.74
N GLN A 86 6.84 -5.00 -6.50
CA GLN A 86 8.26 -5.18 -6.17
C GLN A 86 8.75 -6.61 -6.50
N ILE A 87 7.85 -7.57 -6.64
CA ILE A 87 8.22 -8.92 -7.10
C ILE A 87 8.90 -8.89 -8.48
N GLY A 88 8.62 -7.87 -9.29
CA GLY A 88 9.26 -7.64 -10.59
C GLY A 88 10.74 -7.25 -10.48
N GLU A 89 11.19 -6.77 -9.33
CA GLU A 89 12.56 -6.30 -9.05
C GLU A 89 13.47 -7.41 -8.52
N PHE A 90 12.93 -8.59 -8.23
CA PHE A 90 13.72 -9.72 -7.75
C PHE A 90 14.61 -10.30 -8.87
N THR A 91 15.84 -10.72 -8.52
CA THR A 91 16.82 -11.28 -9.47
C THR A 91 16.21 -12.41 -10.32
N ASP A 92 15.46 -13.33 -9.71
CA ASP A 92 14.76 -14.43 -10.38
C ASP A 92 13.24 -14.24 -10.41
N SER A 93 12.80 -13.02 -10.71
CA SER A 93 11.40 -12.59 -10.67
C SER A 93 10.44 -13.58 -11.32
N LEU A 94 10.69 -14.01 -12.56
CA LEU A 94 9.79 -14.91 -13.28
C LEU A 94 9.71 -16.30 -12.63
N THR A 95 10.80 -16.83 -12.12
CA THR A 95 10.83 -18.12 -11.42
C THR A 95 10.03 -18.06 -10.13
N ILE A 96 10.23 -16.98 -9.37
CA ILE A 96 9.47 -16.75 -8.13
C ILE A 96 7.99 -16.61 -8.43
N GLN A 97 7.61 -15.79 -9.41
CA GLN A 97 6.21 -15.61 -9.79
C GLN A 97 5.54 -16.92 -10.25
N LYS A 98 6.25 -17.75 -11.05
CA LYS A 98 5.75 -19.08 -11.45
C LYS A 98 5.51 -19.98 -10.26
N ARG A 99 6.41 -19.97 -9.28
CA ARG A 99 6.28 -20.77 -8.04
C ARG A 99 5.11 -20.29 -7.20
N LEU A 100 5.00 -18.99 -6.95
CA LEU A 100 3.89 -18.42 -6.19
C LEU A 100 2.55 -18.79 -6.82
N ARG A 101 2.37 -18.51 -8.12
CA ARG A 101 1.14 -18.87 -8.83
C ARG A 101 0.89 -20.37 -8.80
N GLY A 102 1.92 -21.19 -9.06
CA GLY A 102 1.82 -22.64 -9.09
C GLY A 102 1.26 -23.23 -7.80
N VAL A 103 1.55 -22.62 -6.66
CA VAL A 103 1.01 -23.02 -5.35
C VAL A 103 -0.34 -22.37 -5.09
N TRP A 104 -0.43 -21.05 -5.14
CA TRP A 104 -1.59 -20.29 -4.69
C TRP A 104 -2.86 -20.53 -5.50
N GLN A 105 -2.76 -20.84 -6.79
CA GLN A 105 -3.93 -21.15 -7.62
C GLN A 105 -4.72 -22.40 -7.16
N HIS A 106 -4.12 -23.25 -6.32
CA HIS A 106 -4.74 -24.46 -5.79
C HIS A 106 -5.37 -24.28 -4.41
N HIS A 107 -5.19 -23.12 -3.79
CA HIS A 107 -5.76 -22.82 -2.49
C HIS A 107 -7.27 -22.59 -2.60
N GLN A 108 -8.04 -23.21 -1.72
CA GLN A 108 -9.49 -23.14 -1.68
C GLN A 108 -10.03 -22.38 -0.47
N ASN A 109 -9.22 -22.30 0.60
CA ASN A 109 -9.57 -21.65 1.84
C ASN A 109 -8.81 -20.34 2.08
N VAL A 110 -7.97 -19.93 1.12
CA VAL A 110 -7.20 -18.68 1.16
C VAL A 110 -7.56 -17.81 -0.02
N SER A 111 -7.89 -16.56 0.25
CA SER A 111 -8.01 -15.50 -0.75
C SER A 111 -6.79 -14.60 -0.71
N TYR A 112 -6.31 -14.18 -1.88
CA TYR A 112 -5.16 -13.30 -2.00
C TYR A 112 -5.58 -11.91 -2.44
N CYS A 113 -5.10 -10.88 -1.74
CA CYS A 113 -5.29 -9.48 -2.08
C CYS A 113 -3.92 -8.84 -2.33
N PHE A 114 -3.62 -8.53 -3.59
CA PHE A 114 -2.39 -7.88 -3.98
C PHE A 114 -2.67 -6.41 -4.25
N PHE A 115 -1.92 -5.52 -3.64
CA PHE A 115 -2.06 -4.10 -3.89
C PHE A 115 -0.71 -3.42 -4.03
N GLY A 116 -0.71 -2.26 -4.67
CA GLY A 116 0.50 -1.50 -4.93
C GLY A 116 0.21 -0.16 -5.60
N SER A 117 1.13 0.76 -5.42
CA SER A 117 1.00 2.15 -5.87
C SER A 117 1.36 2.35 -7.35
N LYS A 118 2.21 1.48 -7.94
CA LYS A 118 2.70 1.62 -9.32
C LYS A 118 1.80 0.88 -10.30
N LYS A 119 0.71 1.54 -10.71
CA LYS A 119 -0.35 0.98 -11.56
C LYS A 119 0.20 0.22 -12.78
N HIS A 120 1.10 0.82 -13.57
CA HIS A 120 1.64 0.22 -14.78
C HIS A 120 2.43 -1.08 -14.53
N LEU A 121 3.11 -1.19 -13.38
CA LEU A 121 3.82 -2.40 -12.99
C LEU A 121 2.84 -3.50 -12.58
N MET A 122 1.78 -3.16 -11.83
CA MET A 122 0.71 -4.11 -11.50
C MET A 122 0.01 -4.61 -12.77
N GLU A 123 -0.35 -3.72 -13.70
CA GLU A 123 -0.94 -4.09 -14.99
C GLU A 123 -0.01 -5.01 -15.78
N ASN A 124 1.29 -4.76 -15.81
CA ASN A 124 2.24 -5.65 -16.46
C ASN A 124 2.22 -7.07 -15.87
N ILE A 125 2.21 -7.19 -14.54
CA ILE A 125 2.19 -8.50 -13.84
C ILE A 125 0.89 -9.27 -14.13
N PHE A 126 -0.28 -8.62 -14.09
CA PHE A 126 -1.58 -9.30 -14.12
C PHE A 126 -2.27 -9.30 -15.49
N GLN A 127 -1.92 -8.40 -16.40
CA GLN A 127 -2.56 -8.28 -17.72
C GLN A 127 -1.67 -8.70 -18.88
N SER A 128 -0.34 -8.79 -18.69
CA SER A 128 0.56 -9.24 -19.74
C SER A 128 0.52 -10.76 -19.87
N ARG A 129 0.21 -11.27 -21.09
CA ARG A 129 0.16 -12.70 -21.40
C ARG A 129 1.47 -13.46 -21.17
N ARG A 130 2.59 -12.74 -21.10
CA ARG A 130 3.91 -13.34 -20.86
C ARG A 130 4.22 -13.53 -19.38
N MET A 131 3.43 -12.93 -18.48
CA MET A 131 3.67 -12.95 -17.06
C MET A 131 2.96 -14.12 -16.37
N PRO A 132 3.58 -14.73 -15.36
CA PRO A 132 2.96 -15.87 -14.66
C PRO A 132 1.61 -15.56 -14.04
N PHE A 133 1.39 -14.34 -13.53
CA PHE A 133 0.13 -13.92 -12.91
C PHE A 133 -0.94 -13.46 -13.91
N TYR A 134 -0.71 -13.64 -15.22
CA TYR A 134 -1.73 -13.30 -16.21
C TYR A 134 -3.09 -13.91 -15.87
N GLN A 135 -4.13 -13.06 -15.75
CA GLN A 135 -5.50 -13.46 -15.40
C GLN A 135 -5.60 -14.30 -14.11
N PHE A 136 -4.75 -14.06 -13.13
CA PHE A 136 -4.79 -14.78 -11.85
C PHE A 136 -5.94 -14.32 -10.96
N GLY A 137 -6.39 -13.09 -11.09
CA GLY A 137 -7.48 -12.50 -10.31
C GLY A 137 -8.09 -11.30 -11.01
N GLU A 138 -9.08 -10.70 -10.35
CA GLU A 138 -9.72 -9.48 -10.77
C GLU A 138 -8.86 -8.27 -10.40
N MET A 139 -8.76 -7.29 -11.31
CA MET A 139 -8.03 -6.05 -11.06
C MET A 139 -8.99 -4.91 -10.76
N LEU A 140 -8.86 -4.35 -9.57
CA LEU A 140 -9.60 -3.18 -9.12
C LEU A 140 -8.72 -1.93 -9.18
N HIS A 141 -9.17 -0.91 -9.92
CA HIS A 141 -8.50 0.38 -9.94
C HIS A 141 -9.19 1.34 -8.97
N LEU A 142 -8.52 1.67 -7.88
CA LEU A 142 -9.02 2.67 -6.95
C LEU A 142 -8.88 4.06 -7.58
N LYS A 143 -9.98 4.77 -7.66
CA LYS A 143 -10.03 6.19 -8.06
C LYS A 143 -9.79 7.08 -6.84
N CYS A 144 -9.48 8.36 -7.09
CA CYS A 144 -9.49 9.36 -6.03
C CYS A 144 -10.86 9.38 -5.34
N ILE A 145 -10.87 9.59 -4.04
CA ILE A 145 -12.11 9.76 -3.26
C ILE A 145 -12.81 11.03 -3.77
N PRO A 146 -14.10 10.96 -4.17
CA PRO A 146 -14.85 12.12 -4.62
C PRO A 146 -14.98 13.20 -3.55
N THR A 147 -15.06 14.46 -3.98
CA THR A 147 -15.19 15.63 -3.09
C THR A 147 -16.40 15.52 -2.15
N GLU A 148 -17.50 14.92 -2.61
CA GLU A 148 -18.72 14.70 -1.82
C GLU A 148 -18.51 13.89 -0.54
N TYR A 149 -17.50 13.01 -0.51
CA TYR A 149 -17.13 12.26 0.69
C TYR A 149 -16.07 12.99 1.53
N TRP A 150 -15.21 13.79 0.88
CA TRP A 150 -14.20 14.57 1.57
C TRP A 150 -14.78 15.72 2.37
N VAL A 151 -15.73 16.47 1.82
CA VAL A 151 -16.28 17.66 2.45
C VAL A 151 -16.84 17.37 3.85
N PRO A 152 -17.77 16.41 4.03
CA PRO A 152 -18.29 16.10 5.37
C PRO A 152 -17.21 15.56 6.30
N PHE A 153 -16.26 14.80 5.78
CA PHE A 153 -15.13 14.31 6.57
C PHE A 153 -14.26 15.45 7.10
N ILE A 154 -13.88 16.40 6.25
CA ILE A 154 -13.07 17.57 6.64
C ILE A 154 -13.83 18.40 7.68
N CYS A 155 -15.10 18.73 7.43
CA CYS A 155 -15.94 19.50 8.36
C CYS A 155 -16.00 18.81 9.74
N SER A 156 -16.24 17.51 9.78
CA SER A 156 -16.29 16.74 11.03
C SER A 156 -14.95 16.74 11.79
N ARG A 157 -13.83 16.78 11.05
CA ARG A 157 -12.50 16.89 11.68
C ARG A 157 -12.27 18.24 12.32
N PHE A 158 -12.60 19.33 11.62
CA PHE A 158 -12.49 20.68 12.18
C PHE A 158 -13.36 20.83 13.45
N GLU A 159 -14.60 20.36 13.41
CA GLU A 159 -15.52 20.39 14.53
C GLU A 159 -14.95 19.63 15.75
N LYS A 160 -14.35 18.46 15.54
CA LYS A 160 -13.70 17.67 16.60
C LYS A 160 -12.60 18.44 17.34
N TYR A 161 -11.94 19.38 16.65
CA TYR A 161 -10.90 20.24 17.23
C TYR A 161 -11.43 21.62 17.67
N GLY A 162 -12.76 21.79 17.74
CA GLY A 162 -13.41 23.02 18.16
C GLY A 162 -13.28 24.18 17.18
N LYS A 163 -13.01 23.88 15.90
CA LYS A 163 -12.85 24.83 14.81
C LYS A 163 -13.96 24.66 13.79
N LYS A 164 -14.20 25.68 12.98
CA LYS A 164 -15.21 25.66 11.90
C LYS A 164 -14.57 25.83 10.54
N ILE A 165 -15.07 25.10 9.57
CA ILE A 165 -14.77 25.27 8.14
C ILE A 165 -16.08 25.16 7.37
N THR A 166 -16.30 26.05 6.38
CA THR A 166 -17.45 25.93 5.49
C THR A 166 -17.28 24.82 4.48
N GLU A 167 -18.38 24.29 3.95
CA GLU A 167 -18.33 23.30 2.87
C GLU A 167 -17.60 23.84 1.64
N GLU A 168 -17.70 25.16 1.39
CA GLU A 168 -17.00 25.84 0.31
C GLU A 168 -15.47 25.71 0.45
N TYR A 169 -14.91 26.08 1.61
CA TYR A 169 -13.47 25.93 1.86
C TYR A 169 -13.03 24.45 1.88
N ALA A 170 -13.83 23.57 2.45
CA ALA A 170 -13.56 22.13 2.41
C ALA A 170 -13.54 21.58 0.98
N GLY A 171 -14.48 22.01 0.13
CA GLY A 171 -14.51 21.71 -1.30
C GLY A 171 -13.32 22.28 -2.05
N ARG A 172 -12.91 23.51 -1.73
CA ARG A 172 -11.77 24.19 -2.31
C ARG A 172 -10.45 23.48 -1.99
N ILE A 173 -10.28 22.96 -0.76
CA ILE A 173 -9.16 22.08 -0.40
C ILE A 173 -9.07 20.90 -1.38
N CYS A 174 -10.17 20.21 -1.60
CA CYS A 174 -10.22 19.06 -2.51
C CYS A 174 -9.87 19.43 -3.95
N GLN A 175 -10.39 20.55 -4.45
CA GLN A 175 -10.21 21.02 -5.82
C GLN A 175 -8.76 21.40 -6.11
N VAL A 176 -8.11 22.17 -5.22
CA VAL A 176 -6.73 22.62 -5.39
C VAL A 176 -5.76 21.45 -5.51
N VAL A 177 -5.95 20.41 -4.72
CA VAL A 177 -5.10 19.20 -4.75
C VAL A 177 -5.70 18.06 -5.57
N LYS A 178 -6.75 18.31 -6.39
CA LYS A 178 -7.38 17.35 -7.31
C LYS A 178 -7.74 16.01 -6.64
N ASN A 179 -8.25 16.07 -5.42
CA ASN A 179 -8.65 14.90 -4.62
C ASN A 179 -7.54 13.87 -4.33
N TYR A 180 -6.26 14.23 -4.47
CA TYR A 180 -5.19 13.35 -4.03
C TYR A 180 -5.21 13.23 -2.50
N SER A 181 -5.56 12.04 -2.00
CA SER A 181 -5.89 11.80 -0.59
C SER A 181 -4.82 12.26 0.40
N SER A 182 -3.54 12.08 0.08
CA SER A 182 -2.43 12.57 0.91
C SER A 182 -2.42 14.08 1.01
N TYR A 183 -2.55 14.77 -0.12
CA TYR A 183 -2.54 16.23 -0.16
C TYR A 183 -3.84 16.84 0.40
N VAL A 184 -5.00 16.19 0.22
CA VAL A 184 -6.25 16.65 0.87
C VAL A 184 -6.08 16.67 2.39
N GLN A 185 -5.52 15.60 2.95
CA GLN A 185 -5.29 15.50 4.39
C GLN A 185 -4.24 16.51 4.87
N GLN A 186 -3.11 16.64 4.16
CA GLN A 186 -2.06 17.60 4.51
C GLN A 186 -2.58 19.04 4.45
N LEU A 187 -3.27 19.43 3.37
CA LEU A 187 -3.79 20.78 3.22
C LEU A 187 -4.86 21.08 4.28
N ALA A 188 -5.79 20.15 4.51
CA ALA A 188 -6.80 20.31 5.55
C ALA A 188 -6.17 20.46 6.94
N TRP A 189 -5.11 19.71 7.23
CA TRP A 189 -4.36 19.83 8.47
C TRP A 189 -3.67 21.18 8.60
N ASN A 190 -2.97 21.65 7.54
CA ASN A 190 -2.27 22.92 7.55
C ASN A 190 -3.26 24.09 7.71
N VAL A 191 -4.35 24.12 6.94
CA VAL A 191 -5.41 25.12 7.09
C VAL A 191 -5.96 25.10 8.53
N MET A 192 -6.19 23.91 9.09
CA MET A 192 -6.67 23.79 10.48
C MET A 192 -5.66 24.31 11.49
N ALA A 193 -4.36 24.12 11.27
CA ALA A 193 -3.31 24.60 12.14
C ALA A 193 -3.26 26.14 12.20
N GLU A 194 -3.42 26.80 11.04
CA GLU A 194 -3.45 28.26 10.92
C GLU A 194 -4.76 28.89 11.39
N THR A 195 -5.82 28.09 11.57
CA THR A 195 -7.15 28.58 11.96
C THR A 195 -7.29 28.64 13.49
N GLU A 196 -7.70 29.77 14.05
CA GLU A 196 -8.04 29.85 15.47
C GLU A 196 -9.45 29.30 15.76
N LYS A 197 -10.47 29.84 15.11
CA LYS A 197 -11.89 29.46 15.33
C LYS A 197 -12.61 29.07 14.04
N GLU A 198 -12.53 29.89 13.00
CA GLU A 198 -13.21 29.71 11.74
C GLU A 198 -12.28 30.01 10.59
N VAL A 199 -12.31 29.17 9.54
CA VAL A 199 -11.44 29.31 8.36
C VAL A 199 -11.83 30.57 7.59
N ASN A 200 -10.82 31.35 7.23
CA ASN A 200 -10.90 32.49 6.34
C ASN A 200 -9.89 32.35 5.20
N GLU A 201 -9.86 33.32 4.29
CA GLU A 201 -8.95 33.30 3.12
C GLU A 201 -7.49 33.27 3.51
N GLU A 202 -7.09 34.04 4.50
CA GLU A 202 -5.72 34.12 5.00
C GLU A 202 -5.26 32.75 5.53
N ASN A 203 -6.05 32.07 6.36
CA ASN A 203 -5.75 30.75 6.88
C ASN A 203 -5.62 29.71 5.75
N PHE A 204 -6.47 29.81 4.71
CA PHE A 204 -6.41 28.93 3.56
C PHE A 204 -5.12 29.12 2.76
N GLU A 205 -4.74 30.36 2.46
CA GLU A 205 -3.53 30.68 1.71
C GLU A 205 -2.24 30.32 2.48
N GLU A 206 -2.18 30.59 3.79
CA GLU A 206 -1.07 30.16 4.63
C GLU A 206 -0.95 28.63 4.71
N GLY A 207 -2.07 27.91 4.85
CA GLY A 207 -2.11 26.46 4.81
C GLY A 207 -1.63 25.88 3.47
N LEU A 208 -2.00 26.51 2.35
CA LEU A 208 -1.54 26.13 1.01
C LEU A 208 -0.04 26.38 0.84
N LYS A 209 0.46 27.52 1.30
CA LYS A 209 1.88 27.85 1.29
C LYS A 209 2.68 26.84 2.11
N ALA A 210 2.23 26.51 3.30
CA ALA A 210 2.84 25.47 4.15
C ALA A 210 2.89 24.10 3.45
N LEU A 211 1.83 23.71 2.73
CA LEU A 211 1.82 22.48 1.94
C LEU A 211 2.91 22.47 0.87
N LEU A 212 3.07 23.58 0.14
CA LEU A 212 4.08 23.72 -0.91
C LEU A 212 5.49 23.67 -0.34
N GLU A 213 5.74 24.34 0.77
CA GLU A 213 7.03 24.36 1.46
C GLU A 213 7.41 22.98 1.99
N GLN A 214 6.48 22.27 2.66
CA GLN A 214 6.68 20.92 3.19
C GLN A 214 7.04 19.89 2.10
N ASN A 215 6.50 20.07 0.89
CA ASN A 215 6.72 19.15 -0.22
C ASN A 215 7.77 19.65 -1.24
N SER A 216 8.41 20.79 -1.00
CA SER A 216 9.34 21.41 -1.95
C SER A 216 10.50 20.48 -2.33
N SER A 217 11.12 19.80 -1.36
CA SER A 217 12.21 18.85 -1.60
C SER A 217 11.76 17.67 -2.45
N LEU A 218 10.57 17.14 -2.23
CA LEU A 218 9.98 16.07 -3.03
C LEU A 218 9.75 16.54 -4.48
N PHE A 219 9.19 17.73 -4.67
CA PHE A 219 8.96 18.29 -6.00
C PHE A 219 10.26 18.56 -6.76
N ILE A 220 11.29 19.05 -6.06
CA ILE A 220 12.64 19.21 -6.64
C ILE A 220 13.16 17.85 -7.09
N GLN A 221 13.17 16.84 -6.22
CA GLN A 221 13.64 15.50 -6.54
C GLN A 221 12.89 14.88 -7.73
N GLN A 222 11.58 15.07 -7.83
CA GLN A 222 10.78 14.57 -8.96
C GLN A 222 11.09 15.25 -10.27
N THR A 223 11.56 16.50 -10.23
CA THR A 223 11.85 17.33 -11.42
C THR A 223 13.33 17.40 -11.77
N GLU A 224 14.22 17.00 -10.87
CA GLU A 224 15.68 17.09 -11.03
C GLU A 224 16.22 16.30 -12.24
N GLY A 225 15.56 15.16 -12.56
CA GLY A 225 15.90 14.33 -13.73
C GLY A 225 15.33 14.84 -15.06
N LEU A 226 14.54 15.92 -15.06
CA LEU A 226 13.89 16.43 -16.25
C LEU A 226 14.79 17.46 -16.97
N THR A 227 14.83 17.36 -18.31
CA THR A 227 15.47 18.38 -19.13
C THR A 227 14.72 19.71 -19.07
N THR A 228 15.40 20.82 -19.37
CA THR A 228 14.76 22.15 -19.45
C THR A 228 13.55 22.16 -20.38
N TYR A 229 13.60 21.41 -21.48
CA TYR A 229 12.50 21.28 -22.42
C TYR A 229 11.27 20.59 -21.77
N GLN A 230 11.51 19.49 -21.06
CA GLN A 230 10.43 18.76 -20.34
C GLN A 230 9.84 19.63 -19.23
N LEU A 231 10.66 20.37 -18.49
CA LEU A 231 10.17 21.29 -17.46
C LEU A 231 9.31 22.42 -18.07
N ASN A 232 9.74 23.00 -19.19
CA ASN A 232 8.95 24.01 -19.88
C ASN A 232 7.63 23.44 -20.40
N PHE A 233 7.63 22.23 -20.94
CA PHE A 233 6.42 21.54 -21.35
C PHE A 233 5.43 21.37 -20.19
N ILE A 234 5.89 20.93 -19.01
CA ILE A 234 5.06 20.81 -17.80
C ILE A 234 4.52 22.17 -17.38
N ARG A 235 5.34 23.23 -17.42
CA ARG A 235 4.91 24.61 -17.09
C ARG A 235 3.80 25.09 -18.01
N LEU A 236 3.88 24.77 -19.31
CA LEU A 236 2.82 25.11 -20.27
C LEU A 236 1.53 24.38 -19.97
N LEU A 237 1.60 23.09 -19.66
CA LEU A 237 0.42 22.31 -19.23
C LEU A 237 -0.22 22.90 -17.97
N CYS A 238 0.58 23.33 -16.98
CA CYS A 238 0.08 23.98 -15.78
C CYS A 238 -0.61 25.34 -16.07
N LYS A 239 -0.21 26.02 -17.16
CA LYS A 239 -0.88 27.25 -17.64
C LYS A 239 -2.12 26.98 -18.49
N GLY A 240 -2.57 25.72 -18.62
CA GLY A 240 -3.74 25.34 -19.40
C GLY A 240 -3.48 25.25 -20.91
N ILE A 241 -2.24 25.25 -21.35
CA ILE A 241 -1.89 25.08 -22.78
C ILE A 241 -1.81 23.58 -23.06
N HIS A 242 -2.76 23.05 -23.83
CA HIS A 242 -2.86 21.61 -24.12
C HIS A 242 -2.58 21.25 -25.58
N SER A 243 -2.26 22.22 -26.44
CA SER A 243 -1.96 22.01 -27.86
C SER A 243 -1.02 23.09 -28.39
N GLY A 244 -0.44 22.90 -29.59
CA GLY A 244 0.38 23.90 -30.24
C GLY A 244 1.84 23.96 -29.75
N PHE A 245 2.34 22.95 -29.05
CA PHE A 245 3.68 22.93 -28.45
C PHE A 245 4.84 23.01 -29.45
N THR A 246 4.58 22.86 -30.75
CA THR A 246 5.57 22.93 -31.84
C THR A 246 5.57 24.28 -32.56
N THR A 247 4.75 25.21 -32.16
CA THR A 247 4.70 26.56 -32.76
C THR A 247 5.67 27.51 -32.10
N GLN A 248 6.25 28.44 -32.86
CA GLN A 248 7.24 29.41 -32.37
C GLN A 248 6.72 30.39 -31.30
N THR A 249 5.44 30.33 -30.97
CA THR A 249 4.75 31.23 -30.02
C THR A 249 4.60 30.63 -28.61
N VAL A 250 5.18 29.47 -28.35
CA VAL A 250 5.12 28.77 -27.06
C VAL A 250 6.49 28.69 -26.40
#